data_48db85d8c5668a3d271abe9685fff62a
#
_entry.id   48db85d8c5668a3d271abe9685fff62a
#
_cell.length_a   1.000
_cell.length_b   1.000
_cell.length_c   1.000
_cell.angle_alpha   90.00
_cell.angle_beta   90.00
_cell.angle_gamma   90.00
#
_symmetry.space_group_name_H-M   'P 1'
#
loop_
_entity.id
_entity.type
_entity.pdbx_description
1 polymer ?
#
loop_
_entity_poly.entity_id
_entity_poly.type
_entity_poly.pdbx_seq_one_letter_code
_entity_poly.pdbx_strand_id
1 'polypeptide(L)'
;MAIWISRYSNKDLQSGKYYPVGISIGTPKFPLGYTLRKQCYSLAPKGYMLNMELDRFKPAYYEKLEGIGTDRIIDMVEKMNTEARAEGKELVLLCYEDVRVPGDWCHRTVFAEWWAEQTGELIEEL
;
A
#
# COMPACT_ATOMS: atom_id res chain seq x y z
N MET A 1 -5.74 14.51 -5.72
CA MET A 1 -4.61 14.01 -4.93
C MET A 1 -4.21 12.65 -5.47
N ALA A 2 -2.96 12.47 -5.87
CA ALA A 2 -2.55 11.22 -6.51
C ALA A 2 -1.82 10.33 -5.50
N ILE A 3 -2.50 9.26 -5.09
CA ILE A 3 -1.93 8.17 -4.31
C ILE A 3 -2.02 6.92 -5.17
N TRP A 4 -0.94 6.17 -5.24
CA TRP A 4 -0.83 4.97 -6.06
C TRP A 4 -0.54 3.75 -5.19
N ILE A 5 -0.89 2.59 -5.70
CA ILE A 5 -0.42 1.30 -5.18
C ILE A 5 0.38 0.61 -6.29
N SER A 6 1.37 -0.19 -5.92
CA SER A 6 2.20 -0.89 -6.90
C SER A 6 2.98 -2.04 -6.24
N ARG A 7 3.71 -2.78 -7.07
CA ARG A 7 4.64 -3.81 -6.62
C ARG A 7 6.04 -3.20 -6.46
N TYR A 8 6.84 -3.77 -5.56
CA TYR A 8 8.21 -3.29 -5.32
C TYR A 8 9.07 -3.29 -6.58
N SER A 9 8.85 -4.23 -7.50
CA SER A 9 9.65 -4.39 -8.70
C SER A 9 9.28 -3.46 -9.84
N ASN A 10 8.31 -2.57 -9.66
CA ASN A 10 7.91 -1.64 -10.72
C ASN A 10 9.04 -0.66 -11.02
N LYS A 11 9.54 -0.69 -12.26
CA LYS A 11 10.67 0.13 -12.70
C LYS A 11 10.37 1.63 -12.76
N ASP A 12 9.11 2.01 -12.86
CA ASP A 12 8.71 3.42 -12.86
C ASP A 12 9.09 4.12 -11.55
N LEU A 13 9.26 3.35 -10.46
CA LEU A 13 9.69 3.88 -9.18
C LEU A 13 11.12 4.41 -9.19
N GLN A 14 11.91 4.04 -10.20
CA GLN A 14 13.28 4.52 -10.35
C GLN A 14 13.35 5.93 -10.96
N SER A 15 12.23 6.47 -11.42
CA SER A 15 12.15 7.77 -12.09
C SER A 15 12.44 8.97 -11.17
N GLY A 16 12.30 8.79 -9.85
CA GLY A 16 12.41 9.87 -8.89
C GLY A 16 11.13 10.69 -8.69
N LYS A 17 10.05 10.33 -9.37
CA LYS A 17 8.75 11.04 -9.29
C LYS A 17 7.89 10.58 -8.12
N TYR A 18 8.25 9.47 -7.46
CA TYR A 18 7.40 8.83 -6.48
C TYR A 18 8.05 8.78 -5.10
N TYR A 19 7.19 8.75 -4.09
CA TYR A 19 7.57 8.60 -2.69
C TYR A 19 7.15 7.19 -2.27
N PRO A 20 8.06 6.21 -2.34
CA PRO A 20 7.71 4.80 -2.14
C PRO A 20 7.65 4.42 -0.67
N VAL A 21 6.53 3.84 -0.26
CA VAL A 21 6.28 3.37 1.11
C VAL A 21 5.88 1.91 1.05
N GLY A 22 6.59 1.05 1.81
CA GLY A 22 6.24 -0.35 1.91
C GLY A 22 5.08 -0.57 2.87
N ILE A 23 4.10 -1.36 2.45
CA ILE A 23 2.98 -1.77 3.31
C ILE A 23 2.90 -3.28 3.48
N SER A 24 4.03 -3.97 3.30
CA SER A 24 4.18 -5.40 3.55
C SER A 24 4.82 -5.65 4.92
N ILE A 25 4.75 -6.91 5.40
CA ILE A 25 5.34 -7.29 6.68
C ILE A 25 6.85 -7.14 6.67
N GLY A 26 7.51 -7.52 5.57
CA GLY A 26 8.96 -7.43 5.43
C GLY A 26 9.37 -6.57 4.26
N THR A 27 10.62 -6.15 4.25
CA THR A 27 11.22 -5.40 3.15
C THR A 27 11.79 -6.36 2.10
N PRO A 28 11.80 -5.96 0.81
CA PRO A 28 12.40 -6.81 -0.23
C PRO A 28 13.89 -7.01 -0.01
N LYS A 29 14.36 -8.21 -0.32
CA LYS A 29 15.80 -8.56 -0.26
C LYS A 29 16.50 -8.43 -1.61
N PHE A 30 15.73 -8.20 -2.68
CA PHE A 30 16.28 -7.96 -4.01
C PHE A 30 16.56 -6.47 -4.22
N PRO A 31 17.48 -6.11 -5.15
CA PRO A 31 17.76 -4.69 -5.44
C PRO A 31 16.54 -3.99 -6.03
N LEU A 32 16.20 -2.81 -5.49
CA LEU A 32 15.05 -2.05 -5.95
C LEU A 32 15.38 -1.04 -7.04
N GLY A 33 16.62 -0.51 -7.05
CA GLY A 33 16.99 0.57 -7.94
C GLY A 33 16.47 1.94 -7.52
N TYR A 34 15.83 2.02 -6.35
CA TYR A 34 15.34 3.26 -5.73
C TYR A 34 15.40 3.11 -4.21
N THR A 35 15.26 4.20 -3.49
CA THR A 35 15.28 4.19 -2.02
C THR A 35 13.87 4.13 -1.45
N LEU A 36 13.57 3.08 -0.70
CA LEU A 36 12.30 2.98 0.03
C LEU A 36 12.31 4.03 1.15
N ARG A 37 11.29 4.88 1.20
CA ARG A 37 11.26 6.01 2.12
C ARG A 37 10.75 5.64 3.50
N LYS A 38 9.79 4.74 3.58
CA LYS A 38 9.19 4.28 4.83
C LYS A 38 8.69 2.86 4.70
N GLN A 39 8.50 2.22 5.85
CA GLN A 39 7.81 0.95 5.98
C GLN A 39 6.65 1.17 6.93
N CYS A 40 5.43 1.11 6.42
CA CYS A 40 4.23 1.36 7.22
C CYS A 40 3.57 0.05 7.66
N TYR A 41 3.97 -0.45 8.82
CA TYR A 41 3.46 -1.73 9.33
C TYR A 41 1.98 -1.69 9.71
N SER A 42 1.44 -0.52 10.00
CA SER A 42 0.02 -0.36 10.31
C SER A 42 -0.88 -0.77 9.13
N LEU A 43 -0.38 -0.62 7.91
CA LEU A 43 -1.11 -1.00 6.70
C LEU A 43 -0.76 -2.43 6.23
N ALA A 44 0.22 -3.07 6.86
CA ALA A 44 0.58 -4.45 6.53
C ALA A 44 -0.42 -5.43 7.14
N PRO A 45 -0.65 -6.59 6.50
CA PRO A 45 -1.45 -7.64 7.13
C PRO A 45 -0.68 -8.28 8.28
N LYS A 46 -1.37 -8.99 9.16
CA LYS A 46 -0.70 -9.81 10.17
C LYS A 46 -0.22 -11.12 9.54
N GLY A 47 0.82 -11.72 10.14
CA GLY A 47 1.44 -12.93 9.58
C GLY A 47 0.46 -14.07 9.30
N TYR A 48 -0.52 -14.30 10.18
CA TYR A 48 -1.50 -15.37 9.99
C TYR A 48 -2.43 -15.13 8.78
N MET A 49 -2.49 -13.92 8.27
CA MET A 49 -3.34 -13.57 7.12
C MET A 49 -2.70 -13.93 5.78
N LEU A 50 -1.38 -14.16 5.74
CA LEU A 50 -0.64 -14.34 4.49
C LEU A 50 -1.07 -15.55 3.66
N ASN A 51 -1.62 -16.59 4.30
CA ASN A 51 -2.06 -17.82 3.63
C ASN A 51 -3.58 -17.87 3.44
N MET A 52 -4.28 -16.77 3.71
CA MET A 52 -5.73 -16.71 3.53
C MET A 52 -6.09 -16.49 2.07
N GLU A 53 -7.21 -17.06 1.65
CA GLU A 53 -7.83 -16.71 0.38
C GLU A 53 -8.46 -15.32 0.49
N LEU A 54 -8.68 -14.67 -0.64
CA LEU A 54 -9.16 -13.30 -0.69
C LEU A 54 -10.46 -13.07 0.10
N ASP A 55 -11.41 -13.99 -0.02
CA ASP A 55 -12.71 -13.89 0.65
C ASP A 55 -12.62 -13.91 2.18
N ARG A 56 -11.56 -14.54 2.72
CA ARG A 56 -11.26 -14.54 4.16
C ARG A 56 -10.32 -13.41 4.55
N PHE A 57 -9.38 -13.09 3.68
CA PHE A 57 -8.41 -12.03 3.93
C PHE A 57 -9.09 -10.67 4.08
N LYS A 58 -10.00 -10.35 3.17
CA LYS A 58 -10.64 -9.03 3.12
C LYS A 58 -11.31 -8.65 4.45
N PRO A 59 -12.23 -9.47 5.04
CA PRO A 59 -12.83 -9.08 6.32
C PRO A 59 -11.84 -9.04 7.47
N ALA A 60 -10.84 -9.93 7.49
CA ALA A 60 -9.81 -9.92 8.53
C ALA A 60 -8.93 -8.68 8.46
N TYR A 61 -8.54 -8.27 7.26
CA TYR A 61 -7.74 -7.08 7.04
C TYR A 61 -8.53 -5.81 7.39
N TYR A 62 -9.80 -5.74 7.00
CA TYR A 62 -10.68 -4.63 7.35
C TYR A 62 -10.82 -4.51 8.86
N GLU A 63 -11.00 -5.62 9.56
CA GLU A 63 -11.06 -5.64 11.02
C GLU A 63 -9.77 -5.10 11.64
N LYS A 64 -8.62 -5.46 11.09
CA LYS A 64 -7.33 -4.94 11.55
C LYS A 64 -7.27 -3.41 11.40
N LEU A 65 -7.66 -2.88 10.24
CA LEU A 65 -7.64 -1.44 9.99
C LEU A 65 -8.60 -0.70 10.93
N GLU A 66 -9.80 -1.22 11.08
CA GLU A 66 -10.81 -0.64 11.97
C GLU A 66 -10.38 -0.71 13.44
N GLY A 67 -9.67 -1.77 13.83
CA GLY A 67 -9.12 -1.93 15.18
C GLY A 67 -8.05 -0.89 15.50
N ILE A 68 -7.28 -0.47 14.51
CA ILE A 68 -6.32 0.63 14.67
C ILE A 68 -7.09 1.96 14.77
N GLY A 69 -8.16 2.10 14.01
CA GLY A 69 -9.01 3.27 13.98
C GLY A 69 -9.02 3.88 12.58
N THR A 70 -10.21 3.97 11.98
CA THR A 70 -10.38 4.51 10.63
C THR A 70 -9.76 5.90 10.51
N ASP A 71 -10.04 6.80 11.45
CA ASP A 71 -9.51 8.16 11.42
C ASP A 71 -7.99 8.19 11.54
N ARG A 72 -7.42 7.29 12.35
CA ARG A 72 -5.96 7.19 12.50
C ARG A 72 -5.29 6.73 11.21
N ILE A 73 -5.89 5.78 10.51
CA ILE A 73 -5.36 5.31 9.23
C ILE A 73 -5.42 6.43 8.20
N ILE A 74 -6.54 7.14 8.12
CA ILE A 74 -6.70 8.26 7.19
C ILE A 74 -5.66 9.33 7.47
N ASP A 75 -5.49 9.75 8.72
CA ASP A 75 -4.50 10.76 9.11
C ASP A 75 -3.08 10.31 8.76
N MET A 76 -2.76 9.04 8.97
CA MET A 76 -1.45 8.47 8.68
C MET A 76 -1.13 8.55 7.17
N VAL A 77 -2.08 8.15 6.33
CA VAL A 77 -1.91 8.18 4.87
C VAL A 77 -1.83 9.63 4.38
N GLU A 78 -2.69 10.50 4.87
CA GLU A 78 -2.67 11.91 4.51
C GLU A 78 -1.36 12.59 4.89
N LYS A 79 -0.80 12.24 6.05
CA LYS A 79 0.49 12.75 6.49
C LYS A 79 1.62 12.31 5.55
N MET A 80 1.63 11.03 5.18
CA MET A 80 2.62 10.52 4.23
C MET A 80 2.47 11.20 2.86
N ASN A 81 1.24 11.43 2.43
CA ASN A 81 0.98 12.12 1.18
C ASN A 81 1.47 13.58 1.23
N THR A 82 1.27 14.25 2.35
CA THR A 82 1.78 15.62 2.55
C THR A 82 3.31 15.66 2.48
N GLU A 83 3.97 14.68 3.10
CA GLU A 83 5.44 14.56 3.05
C GLU A 83 5.93 14.33 1.61
N ALA A 84 5.25 13.48 0.86
CA ALA A 84 5.57 13.22 -0.55
C ALA A 84 5.43 14.49 -1.39
N ARG A 85 4.34 15.21 -1.23
CA ARG A 85 4.07 16.43 -2.00
C ARG A 85 5.04 17.55 -1.65
N ALA A 86 5.50 17.62 -0.41
CA ALA A 86 6.52 18.59 -0.01
C ALA A 86 7.83 18.38 -0.78
N GLU A 87 8.08 17.16 -1.27
CA GLU A 87 9.24 16.84 -2.11
C GLU A 87 8.91 16.90 -3.61
N GLY A 88 7.69 17.30 -3.97
CA GLY A 88 7.25 17.29 -5.36
C GLY A 88 7.00 15.88 -5.92
N LYS A 89 6.70 14.92 -5.05
CA LYS A 89 6.53 13.51 -5.42
C LYS A 89 5.12 13.03 -5.13
N GLU A 90 4.78 11.87 -5.72
CA GLU A 90 3.49 11.22 -5.50
C GLU A 90 3.68 9.99 -4.61
N LEU A 91 2.80 9.81 -3.63
CA LEU A 91 2.84 8.68 -2.71
C LEU A 91 2.48 7.38 -3.41
N VAL A 92 3.29 6.34 -3.23
CA VAL A 92 3.04 4.99 -3.73
C VAL A 92 3.16 4.00 -2.57
N LEU A 93 2.12 3.18 -2.38
CA LEU A 93 2.10 2.12 -1.37
C LEU A 93 2.43 0.79 -2.04
N LEU A 94 3.40 0.07 -1.51
CA LEU A 94 4.02 -1.07 -2.21
C LEU A 94 3.87 -2.40 -1.46
N CYS A 95 3.63 -3.45 -2.22
CA CYS A 95 3.77 -4.83 -1.76
C CYS A 95 4.32 -5.73 -2.89
N TYR A 96 4.38 -7.06 -2.66
CA TYR A 96 5.16 -7.95 -3.52
C TYR A 96 4.47 -8.42 -4.80
N GLU A 97 3.20 -8.82 -4.73
CA GLU A 97 2.55 -9.55 -5.81
C GLU A 97 2.28 -8.68 -7.04
N ASP A 98 2.39 -9.28 -8.21
CA ASP A 98 2.05 -8.65 -9.47
C ASP A 98 0.58 -8.96 -9.81
N VAL A 99 -0.31 -8.02 -9.51
CA VAL A 99 -1.75 -8.18 -9.71
C VAL A 99 -2.18 -8.12 -11.17
N ARG A 100 -1.24 -7.90 -12.10
CA ARG A 100 -1.53 -7.97 -13.53
C ARG A 100 -1.65 -9.42 -14.02
N VAL A 101 -1.14 -10.38 -13.23
CA VAL A 101 -1.25 -11.81 -13.54
C VAL A 101 -2.66 -12.27 -13.15
N PRO A 102 -3.43 -12.87 -14.08
CA PRO A 102 -4.79 -13.31 -13.77
C PRO A 102 -4.83 -14.28 -12.59
N GLY A 103 -5.72 -14.02 -11.65
CA GLY A 103 -5.88 -14.82 -10.45
C GLY A 103 -5.01 -14.37 -9.27
N ASP A 104 -4.01 -13.54 -9.49
CA ASP A 104 -3.20 -12.99 -8.41
C ASP A 104 -3.88 -11.77 -7.79
N TRP A 105 -3.66 -11.61 -6.49
CA TRP A 105 -4.13 -10.45 -5.75
C TRP A 105 -3.10 -10.07 -4.68
N CYS A 106 -3.18 -8.85 -4.19
CA CYS A 106 -2.32 -8.39 -3.10
C CYS A 106 -3.13 -7.56 -2.12
N HIS A 107 -2.69 -7.54 -0.86
CA HIS A 107 -3.36 -6.74 0.17
C HIS A 107 -3.42 -5.25 -0.17
N ARG A 108 -2.54 -4.73 -1.03
CA ARG A 108 -2.61 -3.33 -1.45
C ARG A 108 -3.90 -3.02 -2.22
N THR A 109 -4.41 -3.96 -3.02
CA THR A 109 -5.68 -3.78 -3.72
C THR A 109 -6.85 -3.80 -2.74
N VAL A 110 -6.78 -4.63 -1.71
CA VAL A 110 -7.77 -4.68 -0.64
C VAL A 110 -7.75 -3.36 0.16
N PHE A 111 -6.56 -2.83 0.44
CA PHE A 111 -6.43 -1.53 1.09
C PHE A 111 -7.05 -0.41 0.23
N ALA A 112 -6.80 -0.42 -1.08
CA ALA A 112 -7.36 0.57 -1.99
C ALA A 112 -8.89 0.54 -1.99
N GLU A 113 -9.49 -0.65 -1.94
CA GLU A 113 -10.94 -0.79 -1.83
C GLU A 113 -11.45 -0.19 -0.51
N TRP A 114 -10.79 -0.52 0.60
CA TRP A 114 -11.15 0.02 1.92
C TRP A 114 -11.07 1.55 1.93
N TRP A 115 -9.99 2.09 1.37
CA TRP A 115 -9.80 3.54 1.29
C TRP A 115 -10.92 4.23 0.52
N ALA A 116 -11.31 3.64 -0.63
CA ALA A 116 -12.41 4.18 -1.44
C ALA A 116 -13.73 4.14 -0.68
N GLU A 117 -13.99 3.08 0.09
CA GLU A 117 -15.19 2.95 0.91
C GLU A 117 -15.24 4.00 2.03
N GLN A 118 -14.09 4.32 2.63
CA GLN A 118 -14.03 5.26 3.75
C GLN A 118 -13.95 6.72 3.31
N THR A 119 -13.30 7.02 2.20
CA THR A 119 -13.00 8.40 1.79
C THR A 119 -13.67 8.83 0.49
N GLY A 120 -14.14 7.90 -0.32
CA GLY A 120 -14.64 8.16 -1.66
C GLY A 120 -13.54 8.41 -2.69
N GLU A 121 -12.27 8.35 -2.29
CA GLU A 121 -11.13 8.56 -3.18
C GLU A 121 -10.63 7.24 -3.74
N LEU A 122 -10.38 7.20 -5.05
CA LEU A 122 -9.82 6.02 -5.70
C LEU A 122 -8.29 6.05 -5.65
N ILE A 123 -7.70 4.91 -5.29
CA ILE A 123 -6.26 4.68 -5.39
C ILE A 123 -6.04 3.71 -6.55
N GLU A 124 -5.23 4.13 -7.52
CA GLU A 124 -4.99 3.34 -8.72
C GLU A 124 -3.70 2.54 -8.65
N GLU A 125 -3.66 1.45 -9.39
CA GLU A 125 -2.45 0.64 -9.57
C GLU A 125 -1.51 1.36 -10.54
N LEU A 126 -0.26 1.54 -10.13
CA LEU A 126 0.75 2.17 -10.97
C LEU A 126 1.35 1.16 -11.97
#